data_5d0820068402c3d2a9da66813ae3a2d4
#
_entry.id   5d0820068402c3d2a9da66813ae3a2d4
#
_cell.length_a   1.000
_cell.length_b   1.000
_cell.length_c   1.000
_cell.angle_alpha   90.00
_cell.angle_beta   90.00
_cell.angle_gamma   90.00
#
_symmetry.space_group_name_H-M   'P 1'
#
loop_
_entity.id
_entity.type
_entity.pdbx_description
1 polymer ?
#
loop_
_entity_poly.entity_id
_entity_poly.type
_entity_poly.pdbx_seq_one_letter_code
_entity_poly.pdbx_strand_id
1 'polypeptide(L)'
;MIRNRDRLLGSDEREPTRSLALDCVEAGIRAADPYRVVSEAVEVRDGVLTVAGESYDLGDYEEVVVLGGGKAAVGTAAALEAALGDRIDRGAVVTDDPESRSDADAPALDRVTVRAGDHPVPSQRGVAATRRVLDLADAADESTLVLAVVTGGASALLPAPAGDLSLADLQATTEALLASGATIGDLNAVRKHCSALKGGRLAERTSPATVVGLAVSDVVGDDLGTVASGPLSPDDSTFADARRVLARYDVDPPAAIRDRLDRGARGEVSETPTAGDPAFERVSVHVVASATTALDAVAEVARERGFDPLLVSSRIRGEAREAAKTHAAIAEEMPDTGQPVDPPAVVLSGGETTVTVRGDGDGGPNLEFALAWALDIDADPDADLALASVDTDGEDGGTGVAGALVGPETVVEAGAAPAGKRRLSAETARDALADSDSLGALADADSAIRTGPTGTNVNDLRVLVVGETSGSE
;
A
#
# COMPACT_ATOMS: atom_id res chain seq x y z
N MET A 1 -19.25 -1.28 -0.71
CA MET A 1 -17.93 -0.67 -0.94
C MET A 1 -17.78 -0.24 -2.39
N ILE A 2 -17.93 -1.12 -3.37
CA ILE A 2 -17.86 -0.78 -4.81
C ILE A 2 -19.13 -0.01 -5.21
N ARG A 3 -18.98 1.29 -5.54
CA ARG A 3 -20.10 2.24 -5.75
C ARG A 3 -20.87 2.01 -7.05
N ASN A 4 -20.24 1.39 -8.04
CA ASN A 4 -20.83 1.15 -9.36
C ASN A 4 -20.99 -0.35 -9.68
N ARG A 5 -21.16 -1.19 -8.67
CA ARG A 5 -21.25 -2.65 -8.78
C ARG A 5 -22.30 -3.10 -9.81
N ASP A 6 -23.51 -2.58 -9.75
CA ASP A 6 -24.59 -2.96 -10.68
C ASP A 6 -24.24 -2.68 -12.14
N ARG A 7 -23.49 -1.61 -12.38
CA ARG A 7 -23.01 -1.25 -13.73
C ARG A 7 -21.94 -2.22 -14.23
N LEU A 8 -21.03 -2.66 -13.35
CA LEU A 8 -19.98 -3.62 -13.65
C LEU A 8 -20.53 -5.01 -13.94
N LEU A 9 -21.57 -5.44 -13.23
CA LEU A 9 -22.20 -6.75 -13.44
C LEU A 9 -23.04 -6.76 -14.74
N GLY A 10 -23.80 -5.70 -14.99
CA GLY A 10 -24.72 -5.66 -16.13
C GLY A 10 -25.82 -6.74 -16.02
N SER A 11 -26.30 -7.23 -17.18
CA SER A 11 -27.32 -8.30 -17.29
C SER A 11 -26.74 -9.52 -18.01
N ASP A 12 -25.54 -9.96 -17.64
CA ASP A 12 -24.80 -11.01 -18.33
C ASP A 12 -24.97 -12.38 -17.65
N GLU A 13 -24.90 -13.48 -18.43
CA GLU A 13 -24.88 -14.86 -17.91
C GLU A 13 -23.61 -15.13 -17.05
N ARG A 14 -22.54 -14.35 -17.24
CA ARG A 14 -21.30 -14.36 -16.43
C ARG A 14 -21.38 -13.54 -15.14
N GLU A 15 -22.58 -13.08 -14.75
CA GLU A 15 -22.80 -12.38 -13.50
C GLU A 15 -22.19 -13.12 -12.27
N PRO A 16 -22.23 -14.48 -12.20
CA PRO A 16 -21.65 -15.21 -11.07
C PRO A 16 -20.13 -15.02 -10.89
N THR A 17 -19.32 -15.20 -11.96
CA THR A 17 -17.85 -15.04 -11.89
C THR A 17 -17.45 -13.58 -11.68
N ARG A 18 -18.09 -12.64 -12.38
CA ARG A 18 -17.88 -11.20 -12.18
C ARG A 18 -18.31 -10.77 -10.78
N SER A 19 -19.44 -11.28 -10.28
CA SER A 19 -19.91 -11.01 -8.91
C SER A 19 -18.92 -11.55 -7.88
N LEU A 20 -18.41 -12.76 -8.06
CA LEU A 20 -17.40 -13.35 -7.17
C LEU A 20 -16.10 -12.52 -7.16
N ALA A 21 -15.63 -12.09 -8.34
CA ALA A 21 -14.43 -11.23 -8.41
C ALA A 21 -14.61 -9.95 -7.59
N LEU A 22 -15.78 -9.30 -7.69
CA LEU A 22 -16.08 -8.10 -6.90
C LEU A 22 -16.27 -8.40 -5.40
N ASP A 23 -16.90 -9.53 -5.03
CA ASP A 23 -17.01 -9.97 -3.63
C ASP A 23 -15.64 -10.20 -3.02
N CYS A 24 -14.73 -10.83 -3.76
CA CYS A 24 -13.34 -11.05 -3.39
C CYS A 24 -12.58 -9.74 -3.19
N VAL A 25 -12.70 -8.79 -4.12
CA VAL A 25 -12.09 -7.45 -3.98
C VAL A 25 -12.60 -6.75 -2.71
N GLU A 26 -13.92 -6.72 -2.48
CA GLU A 26 -14.47 -6.11 -1.27
C GLU A 26 -14.03 -6.81 0.01
N ALA A 27 -13.90 -8.12 0.00
CA ALA A 27 -13.42 -8.90 1.14
C ALA A 27 -11.94 -8.61 1.45
N GLY A 28 -11.08 -8.59 0.42
CA GLY A 28 -9.66 -8.28 0.57
C GLY A 28 -9.41 -6.87 1.13
N ILE A 29 -10.09 -5.85 0.57
CA ILE A 29 -9.98 -4.48 1.07
C ILE A 29 -10.50 -4.38 2.52
N ARG A 30 -11.64 -5.02 2.81
CA ARG A 30 -12.24 -4.99 4.16
C ARG A 30 -11.39 -5.72 5.19
N ALA A 31 -10.72 -6.81 4.80
CA ALA A 31 -9.83 -7.56 5.68
C ALA A 31 -8.58 -6.76 6.07
N ALA A 32 -8.12 -5.86 5.20
CA ALA A 32 -7.00 -4.96 5.45
C ALA A 32 -7.43 -3.62 6.06
N ASP A 33 -8.69 -3.47 6.48
CA ASP A 33 -9.16 -2.25 7.16
C ASP A 33 -8.37 -2.01 8.45
N PRO A 34 -7.72 -0.84 8.63
CA PRO A 34 -6.81 -0.60 9.74
C PRO A 34 -7.50 -0.60 11.11
N TYR A 35 -8.75 -0.14 11.20
CA TYR A 35 -9.50 -0.21 12.45
C TYR A 35 -9.77 -1.66 12.84
N ARG A 36 -10.18 -2.48 11.89
CA ARG A 36 -10.49 -3.89 12.10
C ARG A 36 -9.25 -4.70 12.49
N VAL A 37 -8.19 -4.63 11.67
CA VAL A 37 -6.99 -5.46 11.91
C VAL A 37 -6.30 -5.11 13.22
N VAL A 38 -6.28 -3.83 13.59
CA VAL A 38 -5.73 -3.39 14.88
C VAL A 38 -6.63 -3.81 16.03
N SER A 39 -7.97 -3.74 15.88
CA SER A 39 -8.91 -4.22 16.91
C SER A 39 -8.80 -5.73 17.15
N GLU A 40 -8.44 -6.50 16.13
CA GLU A 40 -8.19 -7.94 16.25
C GLU A 40 -6.80 -8.25 16.85
N ALA A 41 -5.79 -7.40 16.57
CA ALA A 41 -4.42 -7.58 17.05
C ALA A 41 -4.16 -7.03 18.45
N VAL A 42 -5.02 -6.13 18.94
CA VAL A 42 -4.84 -5.40 20.20
C VAL A 42 -5.95 -5.73 21.18
N GLU A 43 -5.57 -6.20 22.36
CA GLU A 43 -6.51 -6.51 23.42
C GLU A 43 -6.02 -5.95 24.77
N VAL A 44 -6.94 -5.43 25.59
CA VAL A 44 -6.66 -5.02 26.97
C VAL A 44 -7.53 -5.84 27.93
N ARG A 45 -6.88 -6.64 28.79
CA ARG A 45 -7.55 -7.43 29.84
C ARG A 45 -6.81 -7.27 31.17
N ASP A 46 -7.55 -6.99 32.23
CA ASP A 46 -7.02 -6.89 33.61
C ASP A 46 -5.78 -5.98 33.75
N GLY A 47 -5.70 -4.90 32.97
CA GLY A 47 -4.59 -3.95 32.97
C GLY A 47 -3.38 -4.40 32.12
N VAL A 48 -3.47 -5.51 31.41
CA VAL A 48 -2.44 -5.97 30.47
C VAL A 48 -2.87 -5.67 29.04
N LEU A 49 -2.03 -4.96 28.30
CA LEU A 49 -2.13 -4.77 26.86
C LEU A 49 -1.45 -5.93 26.17
N THR A 50 -2.16 -6.58 25.25
CA THR A 50 -1.58 -7.57 24.33
C THR A 50 -1.64 -7.05 22.92
N VAL A 51 -0.50 -7.05 22.21
CA VAL A 51 -0.37 -6.63 20.81
C VAL A 51 0.27 -7.77 20.03
N ALA A 52 -0.45 -8.33 19.06
CA ALA A 52 0.02 -9.46 18.23
C ALA A 52 0.66 -10.61 19.04
N GLY A 53 0.14 -10.87 20.25
CA GLY A 53 0.59 -11.93 21.14
C GLY A 53 1.69 -11.54 22.17
N GLU A 54 2.29 -10.36 22.06
CA GLU A 54 3.18 -9.80 23.08
C GLU A 54 2.38 -9.02 24.13
N SER A 55 2.77 -9.15 25.41
CA SER A 55 2.01 -8.59 26.53
C SER A 55 2.81 -7.52 27.28
N TYR A 56 2.14 -6.44 27.66
CA TYR A 56 2.68 -5.28 28.37
C TYR A 56 1.77 -4.98 29.56
N ASP A 57 2.30 -5.01 30.80
CA ASP A 57 1.54 -4.59 31.98
C ASP A 57 1.44 -3.07 31.99
N LEU A 58 0.24 -2.54 31.82
CA LEU A 58 -0.01 -1.10 31.80
C LEU A 58 0.27 -0.42 33.15
N GLY A 59 0.40 -1.21 34.24
CA GLY A 59 0.81 -0.73 35.54
C GLY A 59 2.30 -0.39 35.65
N ASP A 60 3.12 -0.86 34.71
CA ASP A 60 4.57 -0.57 34.67
C ASP A 60 4.86 0.80 34.04
N TYR A 61 3.85 1.47 33.46
CA TYR A 61 3.98 2.73 32.74
C TYR A 61 3.16 3.83 33.39
N GLU A 62 3.78 5.02 33.54
CA GLU A 62 3.11 6.23 34.01
C GLU A 62 2.35 6.94 32.90
N GLU A 63 2.79 6.78 31.64
CA GLU A 63 2.21 7.43 30.46
C GLU A 63 2.11 6.47 29.28
N VAL A 64 0.97 6.55 28.53
CA VAL A 64 0.77 5.87 27.24
C VAL A 64 0.59 6.92 26.15
N VAL A 65 1.46 6.88 25.14
CA VAL A 65 1.51 7.88 24.06
C VAL A 65 1.28 7.19 22.71
N VAL A 66 0.36 7.74 21.87
CA VAL A 66 0.18 7.29 20.50
C VAL A 66 0.82 8.30 19.54
N LEU A 67 1.68 7.85 18.64
CA LEU A 67 2.36 8.74 17.69
C LEU A 67 2.66 8.04 16.35
N GLY A 68 2.82 8.82 15.28
CA GLY A 68 3.19 8.27 13.98
C GLY A 68 2.40 8.85 12.82
N GLY A 69 2.14 8.02 11.78
CA GLY A 69 1.38 8.48 10.62
C GLY A 69 1.38 7.52 9.43
N GLY A 70 0.70 7.96 8.39
CA GLY A 70 0.47 7.29 7.12
C GLY A 70 -1.01 7.32 6.72
N LYS A 71 -1.35 6.75 5.55
CA LYS A 71 -2.73 6.75 5.03
C LYS A 71 -3.72 6.01 5.96
N ALA A 72 -3.26 4.92 6.60
CA ALA A 72 -4.08 4.10 7.51
C ALA A 72 -4.04 4.58 8.98
N ALA A 73 -3.44 5.75 9.27
CA ALA A 73 -3.16 6.17 10.64
C ALA A 73 -4.42 6.50 11.46
N VAL A 74 -5.49 7.01 10.84
CA VAL A 74 -6.72 7.37 11.54
C VAL A 74 -7.42 6.11 12.07
N GLY A 75 -7.61 5.10 11.22
CA GLY A 75 -8.24 3.83 11.62
C GLY A 75 -7.42 3.09 12.67
N THR A 76 -6.09 3.05 12.52
CA THR A 76 -5.18 2.47 13.52
C THR A 76 -5.29 3.17 14.87
N ALA A 77 -5.26 4.51 14.89
CA ALA A 77 -5.40 5.29 16.12
C ALA A 77 -6.77 5.11 16.77
N ALA A 78 -7.85 5.02 15.97
CA ALA A 78 -9.20 4.79 16.46
C ALA A 78 -9.35 3.42 17.15
N ALA A 79 -8.74 2.37 16.60
CA ALA A 79 -8.72 1.06 17.22
C ALA A 79 -7.93 1.04 18.53
N LEU A 80 -6.78 1.70 18.57
CA LEU A 80 -5.99 1.86 19.80
C LEU A 80 -6.78 2.61 20.86
N GLU A 81 -7.44 3.70 20.50
CA GLU A 81 -8.25 4.50 21.42
C GLU A 81 -9.48 3.74 21.92
N ALA A 82 -10.11 2.94 21.04
CA ALA A 82 -11.23 2.08 21.42
C ALA A 82 -10.81 0.98 22.42
N ALA A 83 -9.61 0.41 22.27
CA ALA A 83 -9.08 -0.64 23.15
C ALA A 83 -8.58 -0.11 24.50
N LEU A 84 -7.91 1.03 24.52
CA LEU A 84 -7.21 1.59 25.68
C LEU A 84 -8.01 2.66 26.43
N GLY A 85 -8.88 3.41 25.74
CA GLY A 85 -9.70 4.46 26.33
C GLY A 85 -8.89 5.48 27.12
N ASP A 86 -9.24 5.62 28.40
CA ASP A 86 -8.63 6.57 29.35
C ASP A 86 -7.15 6.30 29.65
N ARG A 87 -6.61 5.17 29.24
CA ARG A 87 -5.19 4.84 29.42
C ARG A 87 -4.28 5.58 28.44
N ILE A 88 -4.81 6.09 27.32
CA ILE A 88 -4.03 6.97 26.44
C ILE A 88 -4.03 8.37 27.03
N ASP A 89 -2.86 8.88 27.36
CA ASP A 89 -2.69 10.23 27.94
C ASP A 89 -2.69 11.29 26.84
N ARG A 90 -2.01 11.03 25.75
CA ARG A 90 -1.89 11.95 24.61
C ARG A 90 -1.47 11.23 23.34
N GLY A 91 -1.74 11.85 22.19
CA GLY A 91 -1.29 11.33 20.92
C GLY A 91 -1.36 12.32 19.77
N ALA A 92 -0.61 12.02 18.71
CA ALA A 92 -0.70 12.71 17.43
C ALA A 92 -0.32 11.77 16.29
N VAL A 93 -1.20 11.69 15.28
CA VAL A 93 -0.93 10.98 14.04
C VAL A 93 -1.10 11.92 12.84
N VAL A 94 -0.36 11.63 11.77
CA VAL A 94 -0.38 12.44 10.54
C VAL A 94 -0.92 11.60 9.37
N THR A 95 -1.85 12.17 8.63
CA THR A 95 -2.45 11.55 7.44
C THR A 95 -2.71 12.59 6.35
N ASP A 96 -2.97 12.16 5.12
CA ASP A 96 -3.42 13.02 4.00
C ASP A 96 -4.92 13.34 4.09
N ASP A 97 -5.73 12.41 4.62
CA ASP A 97 -7.17 12.59 4.83
C ASP A 97 -7.55 12.48 6.32
N PRO A 98 -7.57 13.60 7.08
CA PRO A 98 -7.97 13.61 8.48
C PRO A 98 -9.43 13.25 8.74
N GLU A 99 -10.29 13.28 7.72
CA GLU A 99 -11.71 12.95 7.82
C GLU A 99 -11.98 11.50 7.39
N SER A 100 -10.94 10.80 6.89
CA SER A 100 -11.05 9.39 6.49
C SER A 100 -11.51 8.53 7.65
N ARG A 101 -12.55 7.76 7.41
CA ARG A 101 -13.01 6.69 8.29
C ARG A 101 -13.02 5.42 7.48
N SER A 102 -12.09 4.56 7.77
CA SER A 102 -11.97 3.26 7.09
C SER A 102 -13.19 2.38 7.36
N ASP A 103 -13.68 2.36 8.59
CA ASP A 103 -14.91 1.68 8.98
C ASP A 103 -15.97 2.69 9.44
N ALA A 104 -17.23 2.48 9.02
CA ALA A 104 -18.37 3.31 9.46
C ALA A 104 -18.60 3.21 10.98
N ASP A 105 -18.16 2.12 11.60
CA ASP A 105 -18.28 1.86 13.03
C ASP A 105 -17.07 2.37 13.85
N ALA A 106 -16.01 2.88 13.20
CA ALA A 106 -14.86 3.45 13.90
C ALA A 106 -15.26 4.70 14.69
N PRO A 107 -14.97 4.75 16.01
CA PRO A 107 -15.30 5.91 16.84
C PRO A 107 -14.49 7.14 16.43
N ALA A 108 -15.01 8.32 16.79
CA ALA A 108 -14.25 9.56 16.67
C ALA A 108 -13.13 9.57 17.71
N LEU A 109 -11.96 10.12 17.35
CA LEU A 109 -10.81 10.25 18.23
C LEU A 109 -11.01 11.43 19.20
N ASP A 110 -10.81 11.18 20.48
CA ASP A 110 -10.90 12.18 21.55
C ASP A 110 -9.52 12.54 22.14
N ARG A 111 -8.59 11.58 22.19
CA ARG A 111 -7.27 11.72 22.84
C ARG A 111 -6.12 11.82 21.87
N VAL A 112 -6.25 11.20 20.69
CA VAL A 112 -5.25 11.26 19.63
C VAL A 112 -5.61 12.37 18.64
N THR A 113 -4.75 13.36 18.52
CA THR A 113 -4.94 14.46 17.57
C THR A 113 -4.55 14.02 16.16
N VAL A 114 -5.47 14.10 15.21
CA VAL A 114 -5.18 13.89 13.79
C VAL A 114 -4.68 15.18 13.16
N ARG A 115 -3.60 15.10 12.42
CA ARG A 115 -3.01 16.22 11.69
C ARG A 115 -2.88 15.91 10.22
N ALA A 116 -3.11 16.94 9.40
CA ALA A 116 -2.99 16.81 7.95
C ALA A 116 -1.54 16.95 7.50
N GLY A 117 -1.12 16.02 6.66
CA GLY A 117 0.06 16.09 5.81
C GLY A 117 -0.33 16.11 4.34
N ASP A 118 0.63 15.92 3.43
CA ASP A 118 0.39 15.81 1.99
C ASP A 118 1.15 14.59 1.43
N HIS A 119 0.53 13.93 0.47
CA HIS A 119 1.06 12.76 -0.22
C HIS A 119 0.70 12.89 -1.72
N PRO A 120 1.55 12.50 -2.68
CA PRO A 120 2.87 11.86 -2.48
C PRO A 120 4.03 12.86 -2.26
N VAL A 121 3.79 14.16 -2.38
CA VAL A 121 4.83 15.21 -2.24
C VAL A 121 4.79 15.77 -0.82
N PRO A 122 5.88 15.69 -0.05
CA PRO A 122 5.95 16.27 1.29
C PRO A 122 5.70 17.78 1.28
N SER A 123 5.03 18.31 2.31
CA SER A 123 4.66 19.73 2.39
C SER A 123 5.09 20.39 3.70
N GLN A 124 5.01 21.71 3.74
CA GLN A 124 5.25 22.49 4.96
C GLN A 124 4.24 22.16 6.06
N ARG A 125 3.01 21.81 5.70
CA ARG A 125 1.97 21.32 6.62
C ARG A 125 2.39 20.00 7.25
N GLY A 126 2.93 19.07 6.45
CA GLY A 126 3.49 17.81 6.91
C GLY A 126 4.68 18.01 7.87
N VAL A 127 5.60 18.95 7.57
CA VAL A 127 6.72 19.29 8.49
C VAL A 127 6.21 19.78 9.83
N ALA A 128 5.20 20.67 9.84
CA ALA A 128 4.61 21.18 11.08
C ALA A 128 3.88 20.07 11.88
N ALA A 129 3.19 19.17 11.18
CA ALA A 129 2.53 18.01 11.79
C ALA A 129 3.54 17.01 12.38
N THR A 130 4.60 16.70 11.63
CA THR A 130 5.67 15.78 12.06
C THR A 130 6.43 16.33 13.28
N ARG A 131 6.60 17.64 13.37
CA ARG A 131 7.23 18.25 14.57
C ARG A 131 6.48 17.88 15.84
N ARG A 132 5.14 17.82 15.81
CA ARG A 132 4.36 17.38 16.97
C ARG A 132 4.61 15.92 17.33
N VAL A 133 4.79 15.04 16.32
CA VAL A 133 5.17 13.63 16.53
C VAL A 133 6.56 13.56 17.20
N LEU A 134 7.51 14.34 16.72
CA LEU A 134 8.86 14.39 17.30
C LEU A 134 8.86 14.96 18.72
N ASP A 135 8.06 16.00 19.01
CA ASP A 135 7.93 16.56 20.38
C ASP A 135 7.39 15.50 21.36
N LEU A 136 6.47 14.62 20.92
CA LEU A 136 5.98 13.51 21.73
C LEU A 136 7.05 12.45 21.94
N ALA A 137 7.81 12.13 20.90
CA ALA A 137 8.91 11.16 20.96
C ALA A 137 10.04 11.64 21.89
N ASP A 138 10.44 12.92 21.76
CA ASP A 138 11.51 13.51 22.58
C ASP A 138 11.11 13.67 24.07
N ALA A 139 9.81 13.65 24.38
CA ALA A 139 9.28 13.74 25.76
C ALA A 139 9.06 12.37 26.42
N ALA A 140 9.22 11.26 25.67
CA ALA A 140 9.07 9.92 26.20
C ALA A 140 10.30 9.52 27.05
N ASP A 141 10.07 8.80 28.13
CA ASP A 141 11.11 8.31 29.04
C ASP A 141 10.92 6.82 29.39
N GLU A 142 11.68 6.31 30.35
CA GLU A 142 11.64 4.89 30.75
C GLU A 142 10.29 4.42 31.30
N SER A 143 9.46 5.34 31.78
CA SER A 143 8.11 5.09 32.30
C SER A 143 7.01 5.26 31.24
N THR A 144 7.38 5.57 30.00
CA THR A 144 6.46 5.78 28.88
C THR A 144 6.31 4.54 28.02
N LEU A 145 5.06 4.16 27.70
CA LEU A 145 4.71 3.22 26.64
C LEU A 145 4.32 4.01 25.39
N VAL A 146 5.10 3.87 24.32
CA VAL A 146 4.82 4.49 23.02
C VAL A 146 4.17 3.46 22.09
N LEU A 147 2.95 3.74 21.63
CA LEU A 147 2.26 2.99 20.58
C LEU A 147 2.47 3.75 19.26
N ALA A 148 3.37 3.23 18.44
CA ALA A 148 3.79 3.90 17.22
C ALA A 148 3.02 3.37 15.99
N VAL A 149 2.35 4.28 15.28
CA VAL A 149 1.59 4.01 14.06
C VAL A 149 2.48 4.25 12.84
N VAL A 150 2.79 3.20 12.09
CA VAL A 150 3.69 3.23 10.92
C VAL A 150 3.00 2.60 9.74
N THR A 151 2.45 3.42 8.84
CA THR A 151 1.66 2.88 7.72
C THR A 151 2.10 3.46 6.37
N GLY A 152 1.62 2.88 5.29
CA GLY A 152 1.89 3.32 3.94
C GLY A 152 1.70 4.82 3.74
N GLY A 153 2.48 5.42 2.86
CA GLY A 153 2.50 6.86 2.62
C GLY A 153 3.24 7.70 3.66
N ALA A 154 3.60 7.16 4.84
CA ALA A 154 4.26 7.91 5.92
C ALA A 154 5.63 8.50 5.52
N SER A 155 6.29 7.96 4.49
CA SER A 155 7.53 8.56 3.97
C SER A 155 7.36 10.01 3.51
N ALA A 156 6.21 10.35 2.91
CA ALA A 156 5.87 11.70 2.49
C ALA A 156 5.13 12.47 3.59
N LEU A 157 4.23 11.80 4.31
CA LEU A 157 3.37 12.40 5.33
C LEU A 157 4.14 12.82 6.60
N LEU A 158 5.28 12.18 6.89
CA LEU A 158 6.15 12.48 8.03
C LEU A 158 7.50 13.09 7.58
N PRO A 159 7.53 14.23 6.90
CA PRO A 159 8.78 14.89 6.52
C PRO A 159 9.40 15.57 7.75
N ALA A 160 10.65 15.21 8.03
CA ALA A 160 11.45 15.77 9.12
C ALA A 160 12.85 16.09 8.60
N PRO A 161 13.08 17.25 7.97
CA PRO A 161 14.40 17.64 7.51
C PRO A 161 15.41 17.62 8.67
N ALA A 162 16.56 16.98 8.47
CA ALA A 162 17.57 16.83 9.51
C ALA A 162 18.52 18.04 9.59
N GLY A 163 18.83 18.50 10.79
CA GLY A 163 19.74 19.66 11.01
C GLY A 163 19.22 20.92 10.33
N ASP A 164 20.05 21.50 9.48
CA ASP A 164 19.76 22.77 8.78
C ASP A 164 19.11 22.57 7.39
N LEU A 165 18.76 21.33 7.04
CA LEU A 165 18.07 21.04 5.77
C LEU A 165 16.68 21.67 5.74
N SER A 166 16.29 22.17 4.56
CA SER A 166 14.94 22.64 4.31
C SER A 166 14.07 21.55 3.67
N LEU A 167 12.74 21.74 3.71
CA LEU A 167 11.80 20.89 2.95
C LEU A 167 12.10 20.94 1.45
N ALA A 168 12.45 22.10 0.91
CA ALA A 168 12.78 22.26 -0.51
C ALA A 168 14.01 21.43 -0.91
N ASP A 169 15.00 21.30 -0.02
CA ASP A 169 16.17 20.44 -0.28
C ASP A 169 15.77 18.97 -0.39
N LEU A 170 14.86 18.49 0.49
CA LEU A 170 14.34 17.12 0.44
C LEU A 170 13.52 16.85 -0.82
N GLN A 171 12.63 17.81 -1.18
CA GLN A 171 11.79 17.70 -2.38
C GLN A 171 12.64 17.63 -3.64
N ALA A 172 13.55 18.60 -3.85
CA ALA A 172 14.42 18.64 -5.02
C ALA A 172 15.30 17.39 -5.15
N THR A 173 15.84 16.86 -4.03
CA THR A 173 16.67 15.65 -4.05
C THR A 173 15.84 14.41 -4.38
N THR A 174 14.63 14.29 -3.80
CA THR A 174 13.73 13.17 -4.06
C THR A 174 13.26 13.17 -5.52
N GLU A 175 12.86 14.32 -6.05
CA GLU A 175 12.43 14.48 -7.44
C GLU A 175 13.54 14.12 -8.42
N ALA A 176 14.76 14.60 -8.20
CA ALA A 176 15.90 14.27 -9.04
C ALA A 176 16.24 12.77 -9.04
N LEU A 177 16.17 12.11 -7.88
CA LEU A 177 16.39 10.66 -7.76
C LEU A 177 15.28 9.86 -8.46
N LEU A 178 14.01 10.24 -8.29
CA LEU A 178 12.90 9.60 -9.00
C LEU A 178 13.04 9.75 -10.51
N ALA A 179 13.33 10.96 -10.99
CA ALA A 179 13.54 11.24 -12.42
C ALA A 179 14.72 10.46 -13.02
N SER A 180 15.72 10.12 -12.21
CA SER A 180 16.88 9.31 -12.65
C SER A 180 16.62 7.81 -12.68
N GLY A 181 15.43 7.34 -12.23
CA GLY A 181 15.11 5.92 -12.13
C GLY A 181 15.79 5.20 -10.97
N ALA A 182 16.13 5.92 -9.89
CA ALA A 182 16.69 5.32 -8.69
C ALA A 182 15.75 4.29 -8.06
N THR A 183 16.30 3.16 -7.62
CA THR A 183 15.51 2.14 -6.91
C THR A 183 15.02 2.67 -5.57
N ILE A 184 13.94 2.07 -5.01
CA ILE A 184 13.42 2.47 -3.69
C ILE A 184 14.49 2.31 -2.58
N GLY A 185 15.33 1.30 -2.65
CA GLY A 185 16.43 1.09 -1.72
C GLY A 185 17.48 2.20 -1.80
N ASP A 186 17.89 2.58 -3.03
CA ASP A 186 18.84 3.67 -3.26
C ASP A 186 18.23 5.02 -2.79
N LEU A 187 16.96 5.25 -3.09
CA LEU A 187 16.24 6.46 -2.67
C LEU A 187 16.13 6.55 -1.14
N ASN A 188 15.85 5.43 -0.46
CA ASN A 188 15.80 5.36 0.99
C ASN A 188 17.16 5.57 1.65
N ALA A 189 18.26 5.09 1.07
CA ALA A 189 19.61 5.37 1.57
C ALA A 189 19.88 6.88 1.68
N VAL A 190 19.41 7.68 0.71
CA VAL A 190 19.54 9.14 0.76
C VAL A 190 18.51 9.75 1.73
N ARG A 191 17.23 9.34 1.64
CA ARG A 191 16.14 9.89 2.48
C ARG A 191 16.39 9.73 3.98
N LYS A 192 16.87 8.56 4.41
CA LYS A 192 17.17 8.24 5.81
C LYS A 192 18.25 9.17 6.36
N HIS A 193 19.30 9.44 5.63
CA HIS A 193 20.41 10.30 6.04
C HIS A 193 20.09 11.80 6.01
N CYS A 194 19.00 12.18 5.34
CA CYS A 194 18.49 13.55 5.28
C CYS A 194 17.30 13.79 6.23
N SER A 195 16.90 12.80 7.02
CA SER A 195 15.75 12.87 7.91
C SER A 195 16.13 12.84 9.39
N ALA A 196 15.33 13.50 10.23
CA ALA A 196 15.40 13.44 11.69
C ALA A 196 14.46 12.39 12.30
N LEU A 197 13.75 11.58 11.45
CA LEU A 197 12.76 10.60 11.90
C LEU A 197 13.00 9.21 11.31
N LYS A 198 13.44 9.13 10.03
CA LYS A 198 13.60 7.89 9.27
C LYS A 198 14.89 7.15 9.65
N GLY A 199 15.02 5.88 9.20
CA GLY A 199 16.20 5.06 9.42
C GLY A 199 16.53 4.86 10.89
N GLY A 200 15.53 4.43 11.69
CA GLY A 200 15.68 4.15 13.11
C GLY A 200 15.71 5.38 14.04
N ARG A 201 15.69 6.60 13.48
CA ARG A 201 15.82 7.82 14.32
C ARG A 201 14.60 8.10 15.20
N LEU A 202 13.43 7.57 14.86
CA LEU A 202 12.28 7.64 15.77
C LEU A 202 12.51 6.74 17.00
N ALA A 203 13.05 5.54 16.82
CA ALA A 203 13.46 4.67 17.93
C ALA A 203 14.53 5.33 18.80
N GLU A 204 15.54 5.97 18.19
CA GLU A 204 16.58 6.73 18.91
C GLU A 204 15.98 7.86 19.76
N ARG A 205 14.99 8.59 19.24
CA ARG A 205 14.34 9.71 19.95
C ARG A 205 13.43 9.27 21.08
N THR A 206 12.75 8.15 20.92
CA THR A 206 11.87 7.60 21.96
C THR A 206 12.64 6.87 23.06
N SER A 207 13.91 6.51 22.82
CA SER A 207 14.73 5.83 23.84
C SER A 207 14.93 6.72 25.08
N PRO A 208 14.73 6.19 26.33
CA PRO A 208 14.65 4.78 26.72
C PRO A 208 13.21 4.22 26.88
N ALA A 209 12.17 4.85 26.33
CA ALA A 209 10.79 4.37 26.41
C ALA A 209 10.61 2.96 25.82
N THR A 210 9.54 2.26 26.23
CA THR A 210 9.09 1.05 25.53
C THR A 210 8.27 1.45 24.30
N VAL A 211 8.62 0.91 23.14
CA VAL A 211 7.95 1.24 21.87
C VAL A 211 7.33 -0.01 21.25
N VAL A 212 6.03 0.05 20.98
CA VAL A 212 5.28 -0.98 20.27
C VAL A 212 4.78 -0.38 18.96
N GLY A 213 5.41 -0.76 17.85
CA GLY A 213 5.06 -0.34 16.51
C GLY A 213 3.97 -1.21 15.92
N LEU A 214 2.90 -0.59 15.37
CA LEU A 214 1.89 -1.24 14.57
C LEU A 214 2.06 -0.79 13.12
N ALA A 215 2.41 -1.73 12.25
CA ALA A 215 2.66 -1.47 10.84
C ALA A 215 1.51 -2.00 9.98
N VAL A 216 0.94 -1.13 9.12
CA VAL A 216 0.13 -1.54 7.97
C VAL A 216 1.03 -1.35 6.75
N SER A 217 1.45 -2.48 6.16
CA SER A 217 2.52 -2.50 5.17
C SER A 217 1.98 -2.38 3.74
N ASP A 218 2.46 -1.36 3.03
CA ASP A 218 2.32 -1.17 1.58
C ASP A 218 3.61 -1.59 0.83
N VAL A 219 4.54 -2.27 1.50
CA VAL A 219 5.82 -2.66 0.93
C VAL A 219 5.83 -4.12 0.55
N VAL A 220 6.23 -4.41 -0.68
CA VAL A 220 6.36 -5.79 -1.15
C VAL A 220 7.37 -6.56 -0.31
N GLY A 221 6.85 -7.55 0.45
CA GLY A 221 7.66 -8.39 1.33
C GLY A 221 7.81 -7.88 2.76
N ASP A 222 7.08 -6.82 3.12
CA ASP A 222 6.92 -6.32 4.50
C ASP A 222 8.23 -5.93 5.20
N ASP A 223 9.23 -5.46 4.42
CA ASP A 223 10.48 -4.98 4.98
C ASP A 223 10.27 -3.70 5.79
N LEU A 224 10.31 -3.82 7.12
CA LEU A 224 10.13 -2.71 8.06
C LEU A 224 11.18 -1.60 7.90
N GLY A 225 12.34 -1.90 7.34
CA GLY A 225 13.36 -0.90 6.99
C GLY A 225 12.95 -0.03 5.79
N THR A 226 11.97 -0.49 5.00
CA THR A 226 11.41 0.19 3.84
C THR A 226 10.07 0.87 4.14
N VAL A 227 9.18 0.22 4.93
CA VAL A 227 7.90 0.81 5.36
C VAL A 227 8.16 2.16 6.03
N ALA A 228 7.53 3.23 5.53
CA ALA A 228 7.75 4.60 5.99
C ALA A 228 9.23 5.06 5.98
N SER A 229 10.12 4.36 5.26
CA SER A 229 11.58 4.51 5.30
C SER A 229 12.19 4.15 6.67
N GLY A 230 11.60 3.17 7.38
CA GLY A 230 12.15 2.53 8.57
C GLY A 230 12.33 3.43 9.80
N PRO A 231 11.30 4.14 10.29
CA PRO A 231 11.49 5.03 11.45
C PRO A 231 11.84 4.28 12.74
N LEU A 232 11.39 3.03 12.88
CA LEU A 232 11.60 2.16 14.05
C LEU A 232 12.52 0.96 13.75
N SER A 233 13.16 0.93 12.58
CA SER A 233 14.01 -0.18 12.15
C SER A 233 15.46 0.25 12.05
N PRO A 234 16.41 -0.64 12.37
CA PRO A 234 17.82 -0.40 12.12
C PRO A 234 18.09 -0.06 10.64
N ASP A 235 19.13 0.70 10.40
CA ASP A 235 19.56 1.08 9.07
C ASP A 235 20.99 0.63 8.82
N ASP A 236 21.19 -0.24 7.82
CA ASP A 236 22.50 -0.72 7.44
C ASP A 236 23.19 0.19 6.40
N SER A 237 22.45 1.19 5.85
CA SER A 237 23.05 2.16 4.93
C SER A 237 23.82 3.25 5.68
N THR A 238 24.77 3.87 5.01
CA THR A 238 25.66 4.89 5.57
C THR A 238 25.60 6.18 4.77
N PHE A 239 26.13 7.29 5.33
CA PHE A 239 26.35 8.54 4.57
C PHE A 239 27.20 8.30 3.30
N ALA A 240 28.15 7.38 3.38
CA ALA A 240 28.97 7.01 2.22
C ALA A 240 28.14 6.30 1.14
N ASP A 241 27.15 5.48 1.52
CA ASP A 241 26.21 4.85 0.60
C ASP A 241 25.31 5.88 -0.07
N ALA A 242 24.73 6.79 0.69
CA ALA A 242 23.90 7.88 0.17
C ALA A 242 24.65 8.71 -0.88
N ARG A 243 25.94 9.02 -0.65
CA ARG A 243 26.80 9.71 -1.62
C ARG A 243 27.07 8.86 -2.86
N ARG A 244 27.29 7.54 -2.71
CA ARG A 244 27.47 6.62 -3.84
C ARG A 244 26.21 6.53 -4.70
N VAL A 245 25.04 6.57 -4.10
CA VAL A 245 23.76 6.60 -4.82
C VAL A 245 23.69 7.86 -5.69
N LEU A 246 23.89 9.05 -5.12
CA LEU A 246 23.85 10.30 -5.89
C LEU A 246 24.85 10.29 -7.07
N ALA A 247 26.07 9.78 -6.85
CA ALA A 247 27.08 9.66 -7.90
C ALA A 247 26.70 8.61 -8.97
N ARG A 248 26.06 7.48 -8.59
CA ARG A 248 25.63 6.42 -9.51
C ARG A 248 24.59 6.93 -10.50
N TYR A 249 23.65 7.76 -10.03
CA TYR A 249 22.56 8.26 -10.82
C TYR A 249 22.82 9.66 -11.43
N ASP A 250 24.06 10.17 -11.28
CA ASP A 250 24.48 11.50 -11.76
C ASP A 250 23.55 12.64 -11.26
N VAL A 251 23.09 12.50 -10.00
CA VAL A 251 22.22 13.49 -9.34
C VAL A 251 23.08 14.50 -8.60
N ASP A 252 22.92 15.78 -8.94
CA ASP A 252 23.54 16.92 -8.25
C ASP A 252 22.53 17.52 -7.24
N PRO A 253 22.59 17.13 -5.94
CA PRO A 253 21.63 17.58 -4.95
C PRO A 253 21.90 19.05 -4.55
N PRO A 254 20.93 19.71 -3.87
CA PRO A 254 21.16 21.00 -3.23
C PRO A 254 22.42 21.00 -2.36
N ALA A 255 23.09 22.16 -2.27
CA ALA A 255 24.36 22.29 -1.54
C ALA A 255 24.25 21.86 -0.07
N ALA A 256 23.13 22.12 0.59
CA ALA A 256 22.88 21.70 1.99
C ALA A 256 22.85 20.17 2.15
N ILE A 257 22.23 19.44 1.20
CA ILE A 257 22.23 17.98 1.19
C ILE A 257 23.65 17.45 1.01
N ARG A 258 24.39 17.98 0.03
CA ARG A 258 25.77 17.58 -0.25
C ARG A 258 26.65 17.80 0.98
N ASP A 259 26.60 19.00 1.60
CA ASP A 259 27.38 19.31 2.80
C ASP A 259 27.07 18.36 3.96
N ARG A 260 25.76 18.07 4.20
CA ARG A 260 25.35 17.14 5.24
C ARG A 260 25.91 15.74 5.00
N LEU A 261 25.76 15.19 3.78
CA LEU A 261 26.27 13.87 3.44
C LEU A 261 27.79 13.80 3.49
N ASP A 262 28.48 14.85 3.08
CA ASP A 262 29.94 14.94 3.19
C ASP A 262 30.42 15.00 4.63
N ARG A 263 29.75 15.76 5.49
CA ARG A 263 30.03 15.84 6.93
C ARG A 263 29.80 14.49 7.62
N GLY A 264 28.67 13.82 7.29
CA GLY A 264 28.38 12.48 7.80
C GLY A 264 29.46 11.47 7.40
N ALA A 265 29.85 11.43 6.12
CA ALA A 265 30.92 10.55 5.62
C ALA A 265 32.30 10.81 6.27
N ARG A 266 32.50 11.99 6.88
CA ARG A 266 33.71 12.31 7.69
C ARG A 266 33.52 12.04 9.18
N GLY A 267 32.36 11.55 9.62
CA GLY A 267 32.04 11.30 11.02
C GLY A 267 31.70 12.56 11.85
N GLU A 268 31.40 13.68 11.20
CA GLU A 268 30.97 14.93 11.85
C GLU A 268 29.49 14.96 12.18
N VAL A 269 28.73 14.06 11.60
CA VAL A 269 27.31 13.78 11.88
C VAL A 269 27.18 12.29 12.16
N SER A 270 26.45 11.91 13.20
CA SER A 270 26.22 10.50 13.55
C SER A 270 25.47 9.79 12.44
N GLU A 271 25.87 8.56 12.13
CA GLU A 271 25.15 7.65 11.26
C GLU A 271 23.74 7.38 11.81
N THR A 272 22.87 6.80 11.00
CA THR A 272 21.62 6.19 11.44
C THR A 272 21.90 5.02 12.39
N PRO A 273 21.04 4.76 13.41
CA PRO A 273 21.27 3.66 14.34
C PRO A 273 21.18 2.29 13.65
N THR A 274 22.10 1.39 14.00
CA THR A 274 22.23 0.03 13.46
C THR A 274 21.62 -1.01 14.41
N ALA A 275 21.50 -2.27 13.98
CA ALA A 275 20.87 -3.36 14.74
C ALA A 275 21.42 -3.58 16.17
N GLY A 276 22.65 -3.17 16.45
CA GLY A 276 23.26 -3.26 17.78
C GLY A 276 23.08 -2.03 18.67
N ASP A 277 22.35 -1.02 18.19
CA ASP A 277 22.15 0.22 18.94
C ASP A 277 21.16 0.01 20.11
N PRO A 278 21.47 0.51 21.33
CA PRO A 278 20.57 0.43 22.48
C PRO A 278 19.17 1.00 22.25
N ALA A 279 19.00 1.87 21.28
CA ALA A 279 17.69 2.44 20.92
C ALA A 279 16.65 1.35 20.53
N PHE A 280 17.10 0.17 20.10
CA PHE A 280 16.21 -0.92 19.70
C PHE A 280 15.94 -1.97 20.79
N GLU A 281 16.59 -1.86 21.96
CA GLU A 281 16.43 -2.86 23.04
C GLU A 281 14.99 -2.99 23.55
N ARG A 282 14.20 -1.90 23.45
CA ARG A 282 12.82 -1.83 23.93
C ARG A 282 11.83 -1.48 22.80
N VAL A 283 12.16 -1.84 21.57
CA VAL A 283 11.32 -1.60 20.38
C VAL A 283 10.87 -2.93 19.81
N SER A 284 9.56 -3.16 19.76
CA SER A 284 8.91 -4.25 19.00
C SER A 284 8.06 -3.65 17.89
N VAL A 285 8.09 -4.20 16.68
CA VAL A 285 7.25 -3.74 15.57
C VAL A 285 6.51 -4.92 14.96
N HIS A 286 5.17 -4.81 14.90
CA HIS A 286 4.28 -5.85 14.41
C HIS A 286 3.63 -5.39 13.10
N VAL A 287 3.74 -6.20 12.03
CA VAL A 287 2.94 -6.03 10.82
C VAL A 287 1.55 -6.59 11.08
N VAL A 288 0.57 -5.70 11.23
CA VAL A 288 -0.82 -6.08 11.54
C VAL A 288 -1.68 -6.27 10.30
N ALA A 289 -1.31 -5.64 9.19
CA ALA A 289 -1.90 -5.89 7.87
C ALA A 289 -0.87 -5.71 6.77
N SER A 290 -1.01 -6.51 5.71
CA SER A 290 -0.21 -6.44 4.49
C SER A 290 -0.99 -7.04 3.30
N ALA A 291 -0.36 -7.12 2.13
CA ALA A 291 -0.95 -7.77 0.97
C ALA A 291 -1.43 -9.21 1.26
N THR A 292 -0.73 -9.96 2.14
CA THR A 292 -1.14 -11.31 2.51
C THR A 292 -2.44 -11.33 3.28
N THR A 293 -2.71 -10.35 4.14
CA THR A 293 -3.99 -10.21 4.85
C THR A 293 -5.18 -10.11 3.89
N ALA A 294 -5.05 -9.29 2.84
CA ALA A 294 -6.08 -9.18 1.81
C ALA A 294 -6.24 -10.47 1.00
N LEU A 295 -5.13 -11.09 0.58
CA LEU A 295 -5.12 -12.31 -0.23
C LEU A 295 -5.70 -13.52 0.52
N ASP A 296 -5.40 -13.67 1.81
CA ASP A 296 -5.94 -14.75 2.64
C ASP A 296 -7.47 -14.64 2.78
N ALA A 297 -7.98 -13.43 3.00
CA ALA A 297 -9.43 -13.19 3.08
C ALA A 297 -10.13 -13.50 1.73
N VAL A 298 -9.51 -13.15 0.62
CA VAL A 298 -10.03 -13.51 -0.71
C VAL A 298 -10.05 -15.02 -0.91
N ALA A 299 -9.00 -15.72 -0.47
CA ALA A 299 -8.94 -17.18 -0.56
C ALA A 299 -10.04 -17.86 0.26
N GLU A 300 -10.42 -17.29 1.40
CA GLU A 300 -11.55 -17.79 2.21
C GLU A 300 -12.88 -17.62 1.48
N VAL A 301 -13.14 -16.43 0.92
CA VAL A 301 -14.35 -16.18 0.12
C VAL A 301 -14.45 -17.12 -1.08
N ALA A 302 -13.33 -17.35 -1.78
CA ALA A 302 -13.30 -18.30 -2.89
C ALA A 302 -13.73 -19.71 -2.45
N ARG A 303 -13.15 -20.22 -1.35
CA ARG A 303 -13.51 -21.56 -0.79
C ARG A 303 -14.98 -21.63 -0.38
N GLU A 304 -15.51 -20.59 0.28
CA GLU A 304 -16.93 -20.52 0.69
C GLU A 304 -17.88 -20.60 -0.49
N ARG A 305 -17.44 -20.11 -1.65
CA ARG A 305 -18.20 -20.13 -2.91
C ARG A 305 -17.94 -21.38 -3.76
N GLY A 306 -17.12 -22.34 -3.29
CA GLY A 306 -16.83 -23.59 -3.98
C GLY A 306 -15.75 -23.50 -5.06
N PHE A 307 -14.91 -22.46 -5.00
CA PHE A 307 -13.78 -22.27 -5.91
C PHE A 307 -12.46 -22.59 -5.22
N ASP A 308 -11.55 -23.27 -5.90
CA ASP A 308 -10.22 -23.54 -5.38
C ASP A 308 -9.31 -22.30 -5.52
N PRO A 309 -8.81 -21.71 -4.40
CA PRO A 309 -7.92 -20.56 -4.49
C PRO A 309 -6.48 -20.97 -4.78
N LEU A 310 -5.87 -20.34 -5.77
CA LEU A 310 -4.45 -20.43 -6.09
C LEU A 310 -3.76 -19.09 -5.82
N LEU A 311 -2.97 -19.00 -4.76
CA LEU A 311 -2.11 -17.85 -4.53
C LEU A 311 -0.82 -17.99 -5.36
N VAL A 312 -0.69 -17.16 -6.40
CA VAL A 312 0.51 -17.10 -7.25
C VAL A 312 1.64 -16.38 -6.51
N SER A 313 1.39 -15.17 -6.02
CA SER A 313 2.39 -14.38 -5.28
C SER A 313 1.75 -13.14 -4.67
N SER A 314 2.25 -12.70 -3.51
CA SER A 314 2.00 -11.36 -2.94
C SER A 314 3.07 -10.34 -3.38
N ARG A 315 3.94 -10.68 -4.34
CA ARG A 315 5.17 -9.92 -4.65
C ARG A 315 5.36 -9.66 -6.14
N ILE A 316 4.28 -9.59 -6.93
CA ILE A 316 4.36 -9.26 -8.36
C ILE A 316 4.87 -7.83 -8.52
N ARG A 317 5.87 -7.64 -9.37
CA ARG A 317 6.55 -6.37 -9.64
C ARG A 317 6.89 -6.24 -11.11
N GLY A 318 7.29 -5.04 -11.51
CA GLY A 318 7.68 -4.74 -12.89
C GLY A 318 6.54 -4.09 -13.68
N GLU A 319 6.66 -4.09 -15.00
CA GLU A 319 5.67 -3.47 -15.89
C GLU A 319 4.32 -4.20 -15.83
N ALA A 320 3.26 -3.44 -15.55
CA ALA A 320 1.90 -3.95 -15.37
C ALA A 320 1.43 -4.77 -16.57
N ARG A 321 1.63 -4.24 -17.80
CA ARG A 321 1.25 -4.92 -19.06
C ARG A 321 1.99 -6.24 -19.30
N GLU A 322 3.22 -6.39 -18.80
CA GLU A 322 3.96 -7.64 -18.96
C GLU A 322 3.57 -8.67 -17.89
N ALA A 323 3.28 -8.22 -16.66
CA ALA A 323 2.77 -9.11 -15.62
C ALA A 323 1.37 -9.67 -15.97
N ALA A 324 0.53 -8.89 -16.66
CA ALA A 324 -0.80 -9.29 -17.12
C ALA A 324 -0.77 -10.50 -18.04
N LYS A 325 0.22 -10.59 -18.96
CA LYS A 325 0.37 -11.72 -19.89
C LYS A 325 0.58 -13.06 -19.18
N THR A 326 1.29 -13.06 -18.04
CA THR A 326 1.44 -14.29 -17.26
C THR A 326 0.11 -14.76 -16.68
N HIS A 327 -0.75 -13.82 -16.26
CA HIS A 327 -2.09 -14.14 -15.75
C HIS A 327 -3.04 -14.58 -16.89
N ALA A 328 -2.89 -14.03 -18.10
CA ALA A 328 -3.62 -14.50 -19.27
C ALA A 328 -3.25 -15.96 -19.59
N ALA A 329 -1.95 -16.27 -19.70
CA ALA A 329 -1.48 -17.63 -19.96
C ALA A 329 -1.96 -18.65 -18.90
N ILE A 330 -2.03 -18.26 -17.61
CA ILE A 330 -2.59 -19.13 -16.55
C ILE A 330 -4.10 -19.36 -16.79
N ALA A 331 -4.85 -18.31 -17.16
CA ALA A 331 -6.28 -18.41 -17.43
C ALA A 331 -6.61 -19.29 -18.63
N GLU A 332 -5.75 -19.29 -19.65
CA GLU A 332 -5.87 -20.12 -20.85
C GLU A 332 -5.55 -21.60 -20.57
N GLU A 333 -4.48 -21.85 -19.79
CA GLU A 333 -4.01 -23.20 -19.48
C GLU A 333 -5.01 -23.99 -18.63
N MET A 334 -5.67 -23.33 -17.68
CA MET A 334 -6.53 -23.98 -16.68
C MET A 334 -7.71 -24.75 -17.30
N PRO A 335 -8.53 -24.16 -18.21
CA PRO A 335 -9.63 -24.87 -18.84
C PRO A 335 -9.18 -26.05 -19.70
N ASP A 336 -7.99 -25.95 -20.30
CA ASP A 336 -7.49 -26.95 -21.26
C ASP A 336 -6.84 -28.15 -20.56
N THR A 337 -6.09 -27.93 -19.48
CA THR A 337 -5.23 -28.95 -18.88
C THR A 337 -5.50 -29.24 -17.42
N GLY A 338 -6.29 -28.41 -16.75
CA GLY A 338 -6.47 -28.44 -15.28
C GLY A 338 -5.23 -27.98 -14.50
N GLN A 339 -4.28 -27.32 -15.17
CA GLN A 339 -3.05 -26.83 -14.52
C GLN A 339 -3.00 -25.30 -14.52
N PRO A 340 -2.47 -24.66 -13.49
CA PRO A 340 -1.89 -25.22 -12.24
C PRO A 340 -2.93 -25.65 -11.19
N VAL A 341 -4.22 -25.38 -11.41
CA VAL A 341 -5.35 -25.81 -10.56
C VAL A 341 -6.57 -26.06 -11.44
N ASP A 342 -7.34 -27.11 -11.11
CA ASP A 342 -8.58 -27.43 -11.85
C ASP A 342 -9.66 -26.36 -11.63
N PRO A 343 -10.37 -25.89 -12.67
CA PRO A 343 -11.57 -25.06 -12.50
C PRO A 343 -12.72 -25.85 -11.83
N PRO A 344 -13.63 -25.18 -11.05
CA PRO A 344 -13.68 -23.73 -10.86
C PRO A 344 -12.63 -23.25 -9.84
N ALA A 345 -11.93 -22.18 -10.16
CA ALA A 345 -10.85 -21.69 -9.32
C ALA A 345 -10.73 -20.16 -9.30
N VAL A 346 -10.06 -19.63 -8.27
CA VAL A 346 -9.70 -18.22 -8.17
C VAL A 346 -8.20 -18.09 -8.05
N VAL A 347 -7.57 -17.48 -9.04
CA VAL A 347 -6.14 -17.19 -9.06
C VAL A 347 -5.90 -15.81 -8.45
N LEU A 348 -5.04 -15.76 -7.43
CA LEU A 348 -4.80 -14.60 -6.58
C LEU A 348 -3.37 -14.11 -6.72
N SER A 349 -3.20 -12.82 -6.86
CA SER A 349 -1.89 -12.19 -6.72
C SER A 349 -1.98 -10.77 -6.17
N GLY A 350 -0.91 -10.37 -5.49
CA GLY A 350 -0.68 -9.02 -5.01
C GLY A 350 0.72 -8.56 -5.38
N GLY A 351 1.06 -7.37 -4.97
CA GLY A 351 2.35 -6.75 -5.21
C GLY A 351 2.19 -5.29 -5.62
N GLU A 352 3.17 -4.76 -6.32
CA GLU A 352 3.17 -3.38 -6.79
C GLU A 352 3.79 -3.34 -8.19
N THR A 353 2.96 -3.17 -9.21
CA THR A 353 3.43 -3.01 -10.58
C THR A 353 3.57 -1.53 -10.95
N THR A 354 4.32 -1.26 -12.00
CA THR A 354 4.62 0.09 -12.48
C THR A 354 4.18 0.26 -13.92
N VAL A 355 4.02 1.51 -14.33
CA VAL A 355 3.76 1.91 -15.72
C VAL A 355 4.87 2.83 -16.19
N THR A 356 5.53 2.47 -17.30
CA THR A 356 6.36 3.41 -18.02
C THR A 356 5.46 4.31 -18.88
N VAL A 357 5.16 5.52 -18.40
CA VAL A 357 4.31 6.49 -19.10
C VAL A 357 4.95 6.89 -20.44
N ARG A 358 4.20 6.77 -21.53
CA ARG A 358 4.70 6.99 -22.91
C ARG A 358 3.96 8.09 -23.66
N GLY A 359 2.76 8.44 -23.22
CA GLY A 359 1.90 9.44 -23.81
C GLY A 359 1.34 10.41 -22.78
N ASP A 360 0.27 11.11 -23.15
CA ASP A 360 -0.41 12.10 -22.31
C ASP A 360 -1.74 11.56 -21.73
N GLY A 361 -2.00 10.25 -21.87
CA GLY A 361 -3.23 9.61 -21.38
C GLY A 361 -3.25 9.44 -19.87
N ASP A 362 -4.44 9.14 -19.34
CA ASP A 362 -4.68 8.87 -17.92
C ASP A 362 -4.78 7.37 -17.64
N GLY A 363 -4.09 6.88 -16.60
CA GLY A 363 -4.12 5.48 -16.22
C GLY A 363 -3.30 5.20 -14.96
N GLY A 364 -3.38 3.95 -14.53
CA GLY A 364 -2.59 3.43 -13.41
C GLY A 364 -2.17 1.98 -13.65
N PRO A 365 -1.34 1.40 -12.78
CA PRO A 365 -0.84 0.04 -12.94
C PRO A 365 -1.95 -1.02 -13.02
N ASN A 366 -3.01 -0.89 -12.23
CA ASN A 366 -4.11 -1.86 -12.22
C ASN A 366 -5.02 -1.72 -13.43
N LEU A 367 -5.27 -0.50 -13.91
CA LEU A 367 -5.98 -0.24 -15.15
C LEU A 367 -5.20 -0.77 -16.35
N GLU A 368 -3.88 -0.50 -16.42
CA GLU A 368 -3.03 -1.01 -17.48
C GLU A 368 -2.93 -2.53 -17.47
N PHE A 369 -2.82 -3.14 -16.28
CA PHE A 369 -2.83 -4.59 -16.12
C PHE A 369 -4.11 -5.21 -16.67
N ALA A 370 -5.28 -4.68 -16.26
CA ALA A 370 -6.57 -5.18 -16.70
C ALA A 370 -6.78 -5.04 -18.23
N LEU A 371 -6.42 -3.88 -18.80
CA LEU A 371 -6.53 -3.64 -20.24
C LEU A 371 -5.60 -4.55 -21.05
N ALA A 372 -4.36 -4.72 -20.58
CA ALA A 372 -3.39 -5.59 -21.22
C ALA A 372 -3.82 -7.06 -21.15
N TRP A 373 -4.36 -7.53 -20.02
CA TRP A 373 -4.90 -8.87 -19.88
C TRP A 373 -6.08 -9.10 -20.85
N ALA A 374 -7.02 -8.16 -20.91
CA ALA A 374 -8.18 -8.29 -21.80
C ALA A 374 -7.81 -8.25 -23.29
N LEU A 375 -6.70 -7.62 -23.64
CA LEU A 375 -6.17 -7.59 -25.02
C LEU A 375 -5.39 -8.86 -25.39
N ASP A 376 -4.70 -9.47 -24.41
CA ASP A 376 -3.76 -10.59 -24.64
C ASP A 376 -4.44 -11.97 -24.52
N ILE A 377 -5.53 -12.07 -23.75
CA ILE A 377 -6.23 -13.33 -23.50
C ILE A 377 -6.78 -13.94 -24.80
N ASP A 378 -6.34 -15.16 -25.13
CA ASP A 378 -6.86 -15.96 -26.26
C ASP A 378 -7.92 -16.95 -25.77
N ALA A 379 -9.10 -16.44 -25.46
CA ALA A 379 -10.23 -17.23 -25.00
C ALA A 379 -11.50 -16.85 -25.74
N ASP A 380 -12.47 -17.77 -25.77
CA ASP A 380 -13.80 -17.48 -26.30
C ASP A 380 -14.38 -16.28 -25.58
N PRO A 381 -14.91 -15.24 -26.26
CA PRO A 381 -15.56 -14.11 -25.62
C PRO A 381 -16.69 -14.50 -24.64
N ASP A 382 -17.25 -15.71 -24.78
CA ASP A 382 -18.27 -16.24 -23.88
C ASP A 382 -17.69 -17.18 -22.80
N ALA A 383 -16.36 -17.33 -22.69
CA ALA A 383 -15.73 -18.08 -21.62
C ALA A 383 -16.05 -17.47 -20.25
N ASP A 384 -16.28 -18.33 -19.25
CA ASP A 384 -16.63 -17.92 -17.89
C ASP A 384 -15.38 -17.50 -17.09
N LEU A 385 -14.80 -16.40 -17.52
CA LEU A 385 -13.58 -15.78 -16.96
C LEU A 385 -13.86 -14.33 -16.55
N ALA A 386 -13.32 -13.92 -15.41
CA ALA A 386 -13.33 -12.53 -14.97
C ALA A 386 -12.04 -12.17 -14.21
N LEU A 387 -11.42 -11.04 -14.56
CA LEU A 387 -10.28 -10.49 -13.85
C LEU A 387 -10.66 -9.15 -13.22
N ALA A 388 -10.49 -9.03 -11.91
CA ALA A 388 -10.45 -7.75 -11.21
C ALA A 388 -9.01 -7.42 -10.80
N SER A 389 -8.52 -6.21 -11.13
CA SER A 389 -7.24 -5.68 -10.68
C SER A 389 -7.47 -4.31 -10.06
N VAL A 390 -7.07 -4.13 -8.80
CA VAL A 390 -7.33 -2.89 -8.04
C VAL A 390 -6.15 -2.52 -7.14
N ASP A 391 -5.94 -1.21 -6.93
CA ASP A 391 -5.23 -0.72 -5.77
C ASP A 391 -6.17 -0.73 -4.56
N THR A 392 -5.71 -1.27 -3.44
CA THR A 392 -6.52 -1.44 -2.23
C THR A 392 -6.85 -0.11 -1.53
N ASP A 393 -6.11 0.97 -1.81
CA ASP A 393 -6.41 2.31 -1.29
C ASP A 393 -7.58 3.01 -2.02
N GLY A 394 -7.99 2.45 -3.16
CA GLY A 394 -9.12 2.93 -3.95
C GLY A 394 -8.75 3.94 -5.04
N GLU A 395 -7.45 4.17 -5.29
CA GLU A 395 -6.95 5.15 -6.26
C GLU A 395 -5.76 4.63 -7.07
N ASP A 396 -6.03 4.11 -8.25
CA ASP A 396 -5.01 3.60 -9.16
C ASP A 396 -4.34 4.74 -9.95
N GLY A 397 -3.06 5.03 -9.67
CA GLY A 397 -2.26 6.01 -10.41
C GLY A 397 -2.78 7.45 -10.39
N GLY A 398 -3.57 7.87 -9.37
CA GLY A 398 -4.12 9.21 -9.27
C GLY A 398 -5.37 9.45 -10.14
N THR A 399 -6.01 8.38 -10.62
CA THR A 399 -7.15 8.43 -11.58
C THR A 399 -8.52 8.59 -10.93
N GLY A 400 -8.63 8.49 -9.59
CA GLY A 400 -9.90 8.52 -8.86
C GLY A 400 -10.77 7.26 -9.05
N VAL A 401 -10.19 6.16 -9.55
CA VAL A 401 -10.78 4.81 -9.61
C VAL A 401 -9.82 3.80 -9.03
N ALA A 402 -10.32 2.71 -8.46
CA ALA A 402 -9.48 1.68 -7.82
C ALA A 402 -8.76 0.77 -8.83
N GLY A 403 -9.28 0.65 -10.04
CA GLY A 403 -8.80 -0.29 -11.06
C GLY A 403 -9.92 -0.71 -11.99
N ALA A 404 -9.92 -1.97 -12.47
CA ALA A 404 -10.94 -2.45 -13.40
C ALA A 404 -11.35 -3.91 -13.19
N LEU A 405 -12.58 -4.22 -13.69
CA LEU A 405 -13.11 -5.57 -13.87
C LEU A 405 -13.28 -5.83 -15.37
N VAL A 406 -12.61 -6.83 -15.89
CA VAL A 406 -12.60 -7.21 -17.30
C VAL A 406 -12.90 -8.70 -17.49
N GLY A 407 -13.29 -9.07 -18.69
CA GLY A 407 -13.41 -10.45 -19.16
C GLY A 407 -12.94 -10.57 -20.61
N PRO A 408 -12.91 -11.77 -21.21
CA PRO A 408 -12.51 -12.00 -22.60
C PRO A 408 -13.31 -11.17 -23.60
N GLU A 409 -14.55 -10.82 -23.26
CA GLU A 409 -15.42 -9.98 -24.08
C GLU A 409 -15.10 -8.49 -24.05
N THR A 410 -14.27 -8.03 -23.14
CA THR A 410 -13.96 -6.59 -22.98
C THR A 410 -13.25 -6.02 -24.19
N VAL A 411 -12.32 -6.79 -24.77
CA VAL A 411 -11.63 -6.45 -26.01
C VAL A 411 -11.97 -7.50 -27.08
N VAL A 412 -12.40 -7.05 -28.25
CA VAL A 412 -12.81 -7.95 -29.34
C VAL A 412 -12.16 -7.55 -30.65
N GLU A 413 -11.92 -8.54 -31.53
CA GLU A 413 -11.43 -8.28 -32.87
C GLU A 413 -12.47 -7.50 -33.70
N ALA A 414 -12.01 -6.72 -34.68
CA ALA A 414 -12.86 -5.87 -35.50
C ALA A 414 -13.93 -6.67 -36.25
N GLY A 415 -15.19 -6.39 -35.98
CA GLY A 415 -16.35 -7.03 -36.64
C GLY A 415 -17.16 -7.98 -35.75
N ALA A 416 -16.72 -8.29 -34.54
CA ALA A 416 -17.36 -9.26 -33.64
C ALA A 416 -18.35 -8.64 -32.63
N ALA A 417 -18.68 -7.34 -32.71
CA ALA A 417 -19.51 -6.68 -31.72
C ALA A 417 -21.01 -7.03 -31.82
N PRO A 418 -21.62 -7.76 -30.85
CA PRO A 418 -23.07 -7.82 -30.71
C PRO A 418 -23.63 -6.45 -30.28
N ALA A 419 -24.79 -6.08 -30.76
CA ALA A 419 -25.48 -4.86 -30.39
C ALA A 419 -25.79 -4.85 -28.87
N GLY A 420 -25.32 -3.83 -28.14
CA GLY A 420 -25.80 -3.54 -26.78
C GLY A 420 -24.75 -3.43 -25.66
N LYS A 421 -23.49 -3.84 -25.85
CA LYS A 421 -22.40 -3.64 -24.87
C LYS A 421 -21.27 -2.79 -25.48
N ARG A 422 -20.73 -1.87 -24.69
CA ARG A 422 -19.51 -1.14 -25.05
C ARG A 422 -18.33 -2.11 -24.91
N ARG A 423 -17.81 -2.54 -26.05
CA ARG A 423 -16.61 -3.37 -26.17
C ARG A 423 -15.54 -2.56 -26.88
N LEU A 424 -14.30 -2.77 -26.51
CA LEU A 424 -13.17 -2.14 -27.17
C LEU A 424 -12.75 -2.97 -28.38
N SER A 425 -12.37 -2.29 -29.48
CA SER A 425 -11.62 -2.98 -30.52
C SER A 425 -10.19 -3.23 -30.04
N ALA A 426 -9.58 -4.31 -30.52
CA ALA A 426 -8.17 -4.59 -30.23
C ALA A 426 -7.25 -3.45 -30.69
N GLU A 427 -7.61 -2.69 -31.75
CA GLU A 427 -6.88 -1.49 -32.18
C GLU A 427 -6.97 -0.38 -31.13
N THR A 428 -8.18 -0.04 -30.65
CA THR A 428 -8.40 0.96 -29.61
C THR A 428 -7.65 0.60 -28.30
N ALA A 429 -7.66 -0.67 -27.91
CA ALA A 429 -6.95 -1.13 -26.70
C ALA A 429 -5.42 -1.00 -26.86
N ARG A 430 -4.86 -1.32 -28.04
CA ARG A 430 -3.42 -1.13 -28.32
C ARG A 430 -3.02 0.32 -28.33
N ASP A 431 -3.83 1.20 -28.94
CA ASP A 431 -3.57 2.64 -28.97
C ASP A 431 -3.61 3.23 -27.56
N ALA A 432 -4.61 2.86 -26.74
CA ALA A 432 -4.71 3.30 -25.35
C ALA A 432 -3.50 2.86 -24.51
N LEU A 433 -3.04 1.59 -24.66
CA LEU A 433 -1.81 1.12 -24.00
C LEU A 433 -0.55 1.84 -24.50
N ALA A 434 -0.51 2.24 -25.77
CA ALA A 434 0.62 2.97 -26.33
C ALA A 434 0.69 4.43 -25.81
N ASP A 435 -0.47 5.04 -25.53
CA ASP A 435 -0.61 6.42 -25.05
C ASP A 435 -0.75 6.49 -23.51
N SER A 436 -0.67 5.35 -22.80
CA SER A 436 -0.90 5.23 -21.35
C SER A 436 -2.30 5.73 -20.90
N ASP A 437 -3.33 5.59 -21.78
CA ASP A 437 -4.74 5.99 -21.55
C ASP A 437 -5.64 4.79 -21.22
N SER A 438 -5.22 3.97 -20.27
CA SER A 438 -6.00 2.80 -19.85
C SER A 438 -7.32 3.17 -19.16
N LEU A 439 -7.37 4.33 -18.47
CA LEU A 439 -8.59 4.84 -17.84
C LEU A 439 -9.65 5.19 -18.89
N GLY A 440 -9.28 5.96 -19.92
CA GLY A 440 -10.21 6.37 -20.98
C GLY A 440 -10.84 5.15 -21.66
N ALA A 441 -10.02 4.19 -22.07
CA ALA A 441 -10.49 2.95 -22.71
C ALA A 441 -11.42 2.15 -21.80
N LEU A 442 -11.03 1.87 -20.55
CA LEU A 442 -11.82 1.04 -19.63
C LEU A 442 -13.07 1.74 -19.09
N ALA A 443 -13.07 3.06 -19.00
CA ALA A 443 -14.27 3.84 -18.67
C ALA A 443 -15.30 3.78 -19.80
N ASP A 444 -14.84 3.82 -21.06
CA ASP A 444 -15.72 3.65 -22.25
C ASP A 444 -16.31 2.24 -22.33
N ALA A 445 -15.59 1.22 -21.82
CA ALA A 445 -16.07 -0.14 -21.72
C ALA A 445 -16.93 -0.42 -20.47
N ASP A 446 -17.20 0.57 -19.63
CA ASP A 446 -17.90 0.43 -18.33
C ASP A 446 -17.20 -0.54 -17.35
N SER A 447 -15.88 -0.68 -17.45
CA SER A 447 -15.08 -1.67 -16.69
C SER A 447 -14.37 -1.09 -15.46
N ALA A 448 -14.26 0.24 -15.33
CA ALA A 448 -13.56 0.87 -14.22
C ALA A 448 -14.28 0.67 -12.86
N ILE A 449 -13.55 0.19 -11.84
CA ILE A 449 -14.06 -0.04 -10.48
C ILE A 449 -13.93 1.26 -9.68
N ARG A 450 -15.03 1.68 -9.02
CA ARG A 450 -15.09 2.89 -8.20
C ARG A 450 -15.44 2.56 -6.76
N THR A 451 -14.49 2.76 -5.86
CA THR A 451 -14.68 2.62 -4.42
C THR A 451 -14.72 4.00 -3.72
N GLY A 452 -13.94 4.95 -4.21
CA GLY A 452 -13.43 6.10 -3.49
C GLY A 452 -12.34 5.66 -2.50
N PRO A 453 -11.77 6.57 -1.71
CA PRO A 453 -10.78 6.23 -0.69
C PRO A 453 -11.31 5.14 0.23
N THR A 454 -10.50 4.11 0.47
CA THR A 454 -10.86 2.94 1.29
C THR A 454 -10.37 3.07 2.74
N GLY A 455 -9.39 3.94 2.98
CA GLY A 455 -8.78 4.14 4.29
C GLY A 455 -7.70 3.09 4.63
N THR A 456 -7.44 2.13 3.74
CA THR A 456 -6.32 1.18 3.84
C THR A 456 -5.35 1.36 2.67
N ASN A 457 -4.17 0.75 2.76
CA ASN A 457 -3.26 0.54 1.64
C ASN A 457 -2.38 -0.67 1.92
N VAL A 458 -2.59 -1.74 1.15
CA VAL A 458 -1.75 -2.95 1.14
C VAL A 458 -1.37 -3.34 -0.30
N ASN A 459 -1.22 -2.33 -1.16
CA ASN A 459 -0.88 -2.43 -2.59
C ASN A 459 -1.95 -3.07 -3.48
N ASP A 460 -1.51 -3.60 -4.63
CA ASP A 460 -2.37 -4.19 -5.65
C ASP A 460 -3.00 -5.50 -5.18
N LEU A 461 -4.27 -5.68 -5.50
CA LEU A 461 -5.01 -6.93 -5.36
C LEU A 461 -5.57 -7.35 -6.73
N ARG A 462 -5.20 -8.55 -7.19
CA ARG A 462 -5.65 -9.13 -8.44
C ARG A 462 -6.39 -10.43 -8.18
N VAL A 463 -7.59 -10.53 -8.72
CA VAL A 463 -8.51 -11.65 -8.56
C VAL A 463 -8.95 -12.10 -9.96
N LEU A 464 -8.42 -13.24 -10.40
CA LEU A 464 -8.83 -13.89 -11.64
C LEU A 464 -9.73 -15.08 -11.30
N VAL A 465 -10.98 -15.02 -11.70
CA VAL A 465 -11.97 -16.09 -11.50
C VAL A 465 -12.08 -16.89 -12.80
N VAL A 466 -11.92 -18.19 -12.68
CA VAL A 466 -12.12 -19.18 -13.76
C VAL A 466 -13.30 -20.06 -13.36
N GLY A 467 -14.42 -19.94 -14.06
CA GLY A 467 -15.64 -20.69 -13.81
C GLY A 467 -15.58 -22.15 -14.25
N GLU A 468 -16.69 -22.86 -14.13
CA GLU A 468 -16.76 -24.23 -14.59
C GLU A 468 -16.53 -24.31 -16.12
N THR A 469 -15.69 -25.22 -16.55
CA THR A 469 -15.57 -25.52 -17.96
C THR A 469 -16.85 -26.21 -18.42
N SER A 470 -17.53 -25.61 -19.40
CA SER A 470 -18.66 -26.29 -20.05
C SER A 470 -18.13 -27.61 -20.62
N GLY A 471 -18.45 -28.74 -19.96
CA GLY A 471 -17.96 -30.04 -20.36
C GLY A 471 -18.28 -30.28 -21.81
N SER A 472 -17.27 -30.56 -22.64
CA SER A 472 -17.46 -31.24 -23.93
C SER A 472 -18.04 -32.59 -23.60
N GLU A 473 -19.39 -32.75 -23.81
CA GLU A 473 -20.03 -34.05 -23.88
C GLU A 473 -19.41 -34.92 -25.01
#